data_1dae76e68ebb0bf2bbca4cf74ce8c812
#
_entry.id   1dae76e68ebb0bf2bbca4cf74ce8c812
#
_cell.length_a   1.000
_cell.length_b   1.000
_cell.length_c   1.000
_cell.angle_alpha   90.00
_cell.angle_beta   90.00
_cell.angle_gamma   90.00
#
_symmetry.space_group_name_H-M   'P 1'
#
loop_
_entity.id
_entity.type
_entity.pdbx_description
1 polymer ?
#
loop_
_entity_poly.entity_id
_entity_poly.type
_entity_poly.pdbx_seq_one_letter_code
_entity_poly.pdbx_strand_id
1 'polypeptide(L)'
;MNIANHISLSELQQRIKSAVEESLALPVWVVAEIAEMKVNYSGHCYLELVEKSPSGGAEGTKSRGGASSGLAVAQARAVIWRTHYAMLGAYFEAETGSKLAAGMKILAKVIVTYHQLYGLSLQITDIDASYTIGEVERQKQQTIKQLQQDGVWDMNREVPMPILVQRLAIVSSATAAGYRDFCNELSSGGYAFRCELFEAVVQGAAAEESVCAALAEIAAREDEFDAVVIIRGGGSANDLSCFNSYKLCSYVAQFPLPVITGIGHDKDTSVADMVAAVALKTPTAVAGWLVDRMAQIDTWLDDSAKRLSELATKYTHDEMMRLDRFAADLGHQALVRVERARSHLDMCGEVLASSAERAVERQRAWLAMAEEVIEARSPKQILRLGFAVVRSGGKAILSAEEAKVGDRITIELSQGECQAEIVE
;
A
#
# COMPACT_ATOMS: atom_id res chain seq x y z
N MET A 1 5.98 -55.57 36.19
CA MET A 1 6.09 -54.11 35.96
C MET A 1 5.48 -53.39 37.14
N ASN A 2 6.30 -52.68 37.92
CA ASN A 2 5.84 -52.02 39.14
C ASN A 2 5.05 -50.76 38.78
N ILE A 3 3.72 -50.81 38.90
CA ILE A 3 2.79 -49.70 38.59
C ILE A 3 2.66 -48.80 39.85
N ALA A 4 3.78 -48.47 40.48
CA ALA A 4 3.77 -47.71 41.74
C ALA A 4 3.83 -46.20 41.59
N ASN A 5 3.77 -45.66 40.38
CA ASN A 5 3.89 -44.22 40.18
C ASN A 5 2.83 -43.68 39.15
N HIS A 6 1.56 -43.90 39.46
CA HIS A 6 0.46 -43.31 38.69
C HIS A 6 -0.11 -42.11 39.46
N ILE A 7 -0.29 -41.03 38.76
CA ILE A 7 -0.96 -39.82 39.23
C ILE A 7 -2.29 -39.67 38.50
N SER A 8 -3.27 -39.05 39.11
CA SER A 8 -4.54 -38.74 38.42
C SER A 8 -4.34 -37.67 37.34
N LEU A 9 -5.21 -37.67 36.35
CA LEU A 9 -5.19 -36.62 35.32
C LEU A 9 -5.31 -35.20 35.90
N SER A 10 -6.14 -35.04 36.92
CA SER A 10 -6.29 -33.79 37.66
C SER A 10 -5.01 -33.38 38.38
N GLU A 11 -4.31 -34.33 38.99
CA GLU A 11 -3.03 -34.06 39.64
C GLU A 11 -1.93 -33.70 38.62
N LEU A 12 -1.88 -34.37 37.47
CA LEU A 12 -0.99 -34.00 36.37
C LEU A 12 -1.27 -32.59 35.88
N GLN A 13 -2.54 -32.25 35.63
CA GLN A 13 -2.96 -30.92 35.17
C GLN A 13 -2.62 -29.83 36.22
N GLN A 14 -2.75 -30.18 37.53
CA GLN A 14 -2.36 -29.26 38.60
C GLN A 14 -0.87 -29.02 38.63
N ARG A 15 -0.05 -30.06 38.46
CA ARG A 15 1.42 -29.92 38.37
C ARG A 15 1.85 -29.08 37.15
N ILE A 16 1.18 -29.31 35.99
CA ILE A 16 1.43 -28.51 34.79
C ILE A 16 1.08 -27.03 35.05
N LYS A 17 -0.09 -26.81 35.70
CA LYS A 17 -0.52 -25.46 36.07
C LYS A 17 0.52 -24.78 36.97
N SER A 18 0.92 -25.41 38.05
CA SER A 18 1.90 -24.85 38.98
C SER A 18 3.24 -24.57 38.27
N ALA A 19 3.72 -25.52 37.48
CA ALA A 19 4.96 -25.37 36.74
C ALA A 19 4.94 -24.17 35.74
N VAL A 20 3.81 -24.00 35.04
CA VAL A 20 3.63 -22.90 34.10
C VAL A 20 3.53 -21.55 34.82
N GLU A 21 2.71 -21.49 35.88
CA GLU A 21 2.48 -20.27 36.65
C GLU A 21 3.71 -19.83 37.46
N GLU A 22 4.49 -20.77 37.99
CA GLU A 22 5.75 -20.46 38.67
C GLU A 22 6.83 -19.97 37.68
N SER A 23 6.88 -20.61 36.54
CA SER A 23 7.84 -20.31 35.47
C SER A 23 7.64 -18.98 34.79
N LEU A 24 6.38 -18.60 34.58
CA LEU A 24 5.96 -17.41 33.82
C LEU A 24 5.10 -16.50 34.72
N ALA A 25 5.51 -16.35 35.99
CA ALA A 25 4.81 -15.53 36.97
C ALA A 25 4.73 -14.05 36.61
N LEU A 26 5.68 -13.56 35.81
CA LEU A 26 5.72 -12.17 35.36
C LEU A 26 5.16 -12.03 33.94
N PRO A 27 4.48 -10.91 33.66
CA PRO A 27 4.04 -10.61 32.29
C PRO A 27 5.24 -10.55 31.32
N VAL A 28 5.08 -11.15 30.15
CA VAL A 28 6.11 -11.23 29.11
C VAL A 28 5.63 -10.48 27.87
N TRP A 29 6.52 -9.76 27.23
CA TRP A 29 6.28 -9.14 25.92
C TRP A 29 6.48 -10.18 24.81
N VAL A 30 5.48 -10.32 23.97
CA VAL A 30 5.45 -11.34 22.92
C VAL A 30 5.03 -10.71 21.60
N VAL A 31 5.76 -11.03 20.54
CA VAL A 31 5.42 -10.61 19.17
C VAL A 31 4.60 -11.70 18.50
N ALA A 32 3.43 -11.34 17.95
CA ALA A 32 2.50 -12.25 17.34
C ALA A 32 1.71 -11.62 16.19
N GLU A 33 1.33 -12.42 15.19
CA GLU A 33 0.33 -12.04 14.19
C GLU A 33 -1.05 -12.48 14.69
N ILE A 34 -2.02 -11.60 14.58
CA ILE A 34 -3.43 -11.94 14.88
C ILE A 34 -3.98 -12.71 13.69
N ALA A 35 -4.20 -14.01 13.83
CA ALA A 35 -4.82 -14.82 12.78
C ALA A 35 -6.34 -14.61 12.74
N GLU A 36 -6.96 -14.62 13.90
CA GLU A 36 -8.40 -14.40 14.04
C GLU A 36 -8.68 -13.51 15.25
N MET A 37 -9.69 -12.68 15.15
CA MET A 37 -10.13 -11.82 16.22
C MET A 37 -11.65 -11.81 16.29
N LYS A 38 -12.20 -12.07 17.48
CA LYS A 38 -13.64 -12.09 17.72
C LYS A 38 -13.98 -11.40 19.03
N VAL A 39 -14.75 -10.34 18.93
CA VAL A 39 -15.33 -9.69 20.11
C VAL A 39 -16.68 -10.31 20.38
N ASN A 40 -16.86 -10.91 21.56
CA ASN A 40 -18.12 -11.52 21.91
C ASN A 40 -19.11 -10.49 22.49
N TYR A 41 -20.36 -10.92 22.67
CA TYR A 41 -21.44 -10.08 23.19
C TYR A 41 -21.16 -9.52 24.60
N SER A 42 -20.33 -10.20 25.40
CA SER A 42 -19.92 -9.73 26.73
C SER A 42 -18.82 -8.67 26.70
N GLY A 43 -18.30 -8.34 25.52
CA GLY A 43 -17.25 -7.33 25.32
C GLY A 43 -15.82 -7.86 25.52
N HIS A 44 -15.64 -9.16 25.70
CA HIS A 44 -14.32 -9.78 25.70
C HIS A 44 -13.83 -9.98 24.26
N CYS A 45 -12.55 -9.68 24.01
CA CYS A 45 -11.90 -9.92 22.74
C CYS A 45 -11.09 -11.21 22.80
N TYR A 46 -11.43 -12.17 21.98
CA TYR A 46 -10.70 -13.43 21.80
C TYR A 46 -9.87 -13.32 20.53
N LEU A 47 -8.62 -13.71 20.66
CA LEU A 47 -7.64 -13.63 19.57
C LEU A 47 -7.01 -15.01 19.39
N GLU A 48 -6.74 -15.33 18.15
CA GLU A 48 -5.88 -16.42 17.78
C GLU A 48 -4.57 -15.82 17.28
N LEU A 49 -3.51 -16.11 17.99
CA LEU A 49 -2.20 -15.56 17.73
C LEU A 49 -1.33 -16.63 17.08
N VAL A 50 -0.66 -16.26 15.98
CA VAL A 50 0.17 -17.19 15.21
C VAL A 50 1.55 -16.61 14.93
N GLU A 51 2.49 -17.50 14.77
CA GLU A 51 3.79 -17.22 14.23
C GLU A 51 3.98 -17.97 12.92
N LYS A 52 4.29 -17.25 11.83
CA LYS A 52 4.55 -17.81 10.51
C LYS A 52 6.04 -17.90 10.24
N SER A 53 6.52 -18.94 9.56
CA SER A 53 7.92 -19.06 9.16
C SER A 53 8.32 -17.98 8.15
N PRO A 54 9.48 -17.33 8.29
CA PRO A 54 9.95 -16.31 7.34
C PRO A 54 10.50 -16.88 6.03
N SER A 55 10.53 -18.19 5.82
CA SER A 55 11.13 -18.81 4.64
C SER A 55 10.11 -19.05 3.54
N GLY A 56 9.98 -18.07 2.62
CA GLY A 56 9.67 -18.37 1.23
C GLY A 56 10.93 -18.89 0.57
N GLY A 57 11.10 -20.20 0.45
CA GLY A 57 12.23 -20.78 -0.26
C GLY A 57 12.16 -22.32 -0.29
N ALA A 58 11.89 -22.85 -1.48
CA ALA A 58 12.22 -24.19 -2.00
C ALA A 58 11.42 -25.41 -1.50
N GLU A 59 10.67 -25.91 -2.45
CA GLU A 59 10.45 -27.33 -2.81
C GLU A 59 9.85 -28.31 -1.80
N GLY A 60 8.69 -28.81 -2.21
CA GLY A 60 8.30 -30.19 -1.98
C GLY A 60 7.28 -30.43 -0.86
N THR A 61 6.02 -30.18 -1.12
CA THR A 61 4.98 -31.22 -1.06
C THR A 61 3.61 -30.61 -1.36
N LYS A 62 3.01 -31.03 -2.46
CA LYS A 62 1.63 -30.70 -2.82
C LYS A 62 0.69 -31.35 -1.79
N SER A 63 0.11 -30.56 -0.91
CA SER A 63 -1.08 -30.94 -0.15
C SER A 63 -2.30 -30.27 -0.81
N ARG A 64 -3.29 -31.11 -1.11
CA ARG A 64 -4.57 -30.71 -1.71
C ARG A 64 -5.36 -29.85 -0.72
N GLY A 65 -5.75 -28.65 -1.17
CA GLY A 65 -6.78 -27.83 -0.52
C GLY A 65 -6.31 -26.41 -0.17
N GLY A 66 -6.74 -25.47 -0.93
CA GLY A 66 -6.94 -24.04 -0.81
C GLY A 66 -6.16 -23.23 0.21
N ALA A 67 -5.67 -22.07 -0.27
CA ALA A 67 -4.99 -20.99 0.42
C ALA A 67 -3.53 -21.26 0.81
N SER A 68 -2.63 -20.47 0.22
CA SER A 68 -1.21 -20.39 0.57
C SER A 68 -1.01 -19.67 1.90
N SER A 69 -1.32 -20.35 3.00
CA SER A 69 -0.91 -19.91 4.33
C SER A 69 0.44 -20.55 4.63
N GLY A 70 1.48 -19.72 4.85
CA GLY A 70 2.76 -20.19 5.41
C GLY A 70 2.47 -21.05 6.64
N LEU A 71 3.17 -22.20 6.75
CA LEU A 71 2.96 -23.14 7.87
C LEU A 71 3.09 -22.39 9.20
N ALA A 72 1.98 -22.42 9.98
CA ALA A 72 1.96 -21.89 11.32
C ALA A 72 2.90 -22.74 12.19
N VAL A 73 3.97 -22.14 12.76
CA VAL A 73 4.96 -22.80 13.62
C VAL A 73 4.52 -22.77 15.06
N ALA A 74 3.85 -21.73 15.49
CA ALA A 74 3.27 -21.62 16.81
C ALA A 74 1.91 -20.92 16.74
N GLN A 75 1.01 -21.38 17.59
CA GLN A 75 -0.35 -20.87 17.68
C GLN A 75 -0.80 -20.87 19.13
N ALA A 76 -1.43 -19.78 19.58
CA ALA A 76 -1.99 -19.70 20.90
C ALA A 76 -3.26 -18.88 20.94
N ARG A 77 -4.15 -19.27 21.84
CA ARG A 77 -5.35 -18.51 22.13
C ARG A 77 -5.03 -17.40 23.12
N ALA A 78 -5.49 -16.20 22.82
CA ALA A 78 -5.37 -15.06 23.69
C ALA A 78 -6.73 -14.43 23.99
N VAL A 79 -6.82 -13.77 25.12
CA VAL A 79 -8.00 -13.02 25.52
C VAL A 79 -7.60 -11.64 26.01
N ILE A 80 -8.36 -10.63 25.58
CA ILE A 80 -8.35 -9.30 26.20
C ILE A 80 -9.69 -9.15 26.92
N TRP A 81 -9.62 -8.99 28.22
CA TRP A 81 -10.82 -8.81 29.02
C TRP A 81 -11.49 -7.47 28.69
N ARG A 82 -12.80 -7.38 28.80
CA ARG A 82 -13.63 -6.23 28.45
C ARG A 82 -13.05 -4.88 28.92
N THR A 83 -12.62 -4.81 30.17
CA THR A 83 -12.07 -3.59 30.76
C THR A 83 -10.77 -3.14 30.07
N HIS A 84 -9.88 -4.09 29.79
CA HIS A 84 -8.63 -3.82 29.09
C HIS A 84 -8.87 -3.59 27.59
N TYR A 85 -9.80 -4.33 26.98
CA TYR A 85 -10.07 -4.17 25.54
C TYR A 85 -10.60 -2.78 25.19
N ALA A 86 -11.52 -2.22 26.01
CA ALA A 86 -12.04 -0.89 25.79
C ALA A 86 -10.93 0.18 25.83
N MET A 87 -9.98 0.03 26.77
CA MET A 87 -8.87 0.98 26.93
C MET A 87 -7.78 0.74 25.88
N LEU A 88 -7.32 -0.48 25.71
CA LEU A 88 -6.27 -0.84 24.77
C LEU A 88 -6.70 -0.64 23.30
N GLY A 89 -7.95 -0.96 22.97
CA GLY A 89 -8.49 -0.73 21.64
C GLY A 89 -8.54 0.76 21.28
N ALA A 90 -9.01 1.60 22.20
CA ALA A 90 -9.03 3.04 22.00
C ALA A 90 -7.62 3.66 21.93
N TYR A 91 -6.72 3.22 22.81
CA TYR A 91 -5.31 3.64 22.77
C TYR A 91 -4.63 3.23 21.45
N PHE A 92 -4.78 1.98 21.06
CA PHE A 92 -4.20 1.47 19.81
C PHE A 92 -4.76 2.20 18.58
N GLU A 93 -6.07 2.45 18.55
CA GLU A 93 -6.71 3.21 17.46
C GLU A 93 -6.24 4.67 17.44
N ALA A 94 -6.03 5.30 18.59
CA ALA A 94 -5.53 6.68 18.68
C ALA A 94 -4.07 6.80 18.18
N GLU A 95 -3.22 5.84 18.50
CA GLU A 95 -1.79 5.86 18.12
C GLU A 95 -1.56 5.38 16.69
N THR A 96 -2.27 4.33 16.24
CA THR A 96 -2.05 3.70 14.92
C THR A 96 -3.01 4.21 13.84
N GLY A 97 -4.05 4.96 14.22
CA GLY A 97 -5.12 5.37 13.31
C GLY A 97 -6.05 4.24 12.87
N SER A 98 -5.92 3.04 13.45
CA SER A 98 -6.67 1.86 13.03
C SER A 98 -7.03 0.94 14.18
N LYS A 99 -8.16 0.23 14.02
CA LYS A 99 -8.58 -0.77 15.02
C LYS A 99 -7.73 -2.03 14.91
N LEU A 100 -7.56 -2.70 16.04
CA LEU A 100 -7.01 -4.05 16.05
C LEU A 100 -7.81 -4.96 15.11
N ALA A 101 -7.13 -5.67 14.23
CA ALA A 101 -7.75 -6.56 13.24
C ALA A 101 -6.88 -7.80 12.98
N ALA A 102 -7.47 -8.81 12.38
CA ALA A 102 -6.73 -9.97 11.88
C ALA A 102 -5.72 -9.56 10.80
N GLY A 103 -4.59 -10.25 10.76
CA GLY A 103 -3.46 -9.95 9.87
C GLY A 103 -2.43 -8.98 10.46
N MET A 104 -2.73 -8.32 11.57
CA MET A 104 -1.78 -7.40 12.23
C MET A 104 -0.77 -8.16 13.06
N LYS A 105 0.48 -7.70 12.98
CA LYS A 105 1.56 -8.16 13.85
C LYS A 105 1.72 -7.18 15.01
N ILE A 106 1.55 -7.70 16.20
CA ILE A 106 1.54 -6.90 17.44
C ILE A 106 2.64 -7.36 18.40
N LEU A 107 3.13 -6.43 19.21
CA LEU A 107 3.91 -6.70 20.41
C LEU A 107 2.95 -6.58 21.61
N ALA A 108 2.59 -7.70 22.17
CA ALA A 108 1.64 -7.76 23.27
C ALA A 108 2.30 -8.17 24.58
N LYS A 109 1.96 -7.51 25.66
CA LYS A 109 2.32 -7.91 27.03
C LYS A 109 1.28 -8.89 27.53
N VAL A 110 1.71 -10.10 27.83
CA VAL A 110 0.81 -11.19 28.13
C VAL A 110 1.15 -11.84 29.45
N ILE A 111 0.12 -12.31 30.12
CA ILE A 111 0.20 -13.19 31.27
C ILE A 111 -0.22 -14.58 30.81
N VAL A 112 0.61 -15.56 31.09
CA VAL A 112 0.29 -16.95 30.77
C VAL A 112 -0.64 -17.50 31.85
N THR A 113 -1.76 -18.08 31.42
CA THR A 113 -2.72 -18.71 32.31
C THR A 113 -2.97 -20.12 31.83
N TYR A 114 -3.04 -21.07 32.76
CA TYR A 114 -3.36 -22.46 32.47
C TYR A 114 -4.62 -22.87 33.15
N HIS A 115 -5.59 -23.34 32.38
CA HIS A 115 -6.84 -23.87 32.89
C HIS A 115 -6.89 -25.39 32.69
N GLN A 116 -7.22 -26.15 33.75
CA GLN A 116 -7.19 -27.61 33.70
C GLN A 116 -8.11 -28.21 32.62
N LEU A 117 -9.21 -27.53 32.24
CA LEU A 117 -10.14 -27.98 31.21
C LEU A 117 -9.88 -27.37 29.85
N TYR A 118 -9.39 -26.10 29.78
CA TYR A 118 -9.27 -25.36 28.55
C TYR A 118 -7.81 -25.21 28.05
N GLY A 119 -6.87 -25.69 28.87
CA GLY A 119 -5.45 -25.65 28.55
C GLY A 119 -4.84 -24.26 28.74
N LEU A 120 -3.77 -24.03 28.00
CA LEU A 120 -2.98 -22.79 28.04
C LEU A 120 -3.71 -21.68 27.30
N SER A 121 -3.80 -20.53 27.92
CA SER A 121 -4.32 -19.29 27.30
C SER A 121 -3.53 -18.08 27.74
N LEU A 122 -3.45 -17.06 26.87
CA LEU A 122 -2.76 -15.81 27.13
C LEU A 122 -3.75 -14.73 27.50
N GLN A 123 -3.47 -14.02 28.53
CA GLN A 123 -4.17 -12.79 28.83
C GLN A 123 -3.33 -11.61 28.38
N ILE A 124 -3.77 -10.89 27.38
CA ILE A 124 -3.12 -9.65 26.94
C ILE A 124 -3.48 -8.54 27.92
N THR A 125 -2.46 -7.91 28.48
CA THR A 125 -2.59 -6.80 29.42
C THR A 125 -2.19 -5.47 28.84
N ASP A 126 -1.36 -5.47 27.78
CA ASP A 126 -0.87 -4.28 27.12
C ASP A 126 -0.45 -4.56 25.68
N ILE A 127 -0.44 -3.58 24.80
CA ILE A 127 -0.03 -3.70 23.41
C ILE A 127 0.82 -2.48 23.07
N ASP A 128 1.99 -2.72 22.49
CA ASP A 128 2.86 -1.65 21.97
C ASP A 128 2.45 -1.31 20.53
N ALA A 129 1.79 -0.16 20.38
CA ALA A 129 1.37 0.36 19.09
C ALA A 129 2.57 0.73 18.19
N SER A 130 3.65 1.23 18.77
CA SER A 130 4.86 1.64 18.05
C SER A 130 5.50 0.47 17.31
N TYR A 131 5.45 -0.72 17.89
CA TYR A 131 5.95 -1.94 17.26
C TYR A 131 5.18 -2.29 15.98
N THR A 132 3.85 -2.19 16.03
CA THR A 132 2.99 -2.50 14.87
C THR A 132 3.25 -1.54 13.73
N ILE A 133 3.34 -0.25 14.01
CA ILE A 133 3.71 0.78 13.03
C ILE A 133 5.07 0.47 12.40
N GLY A 134 6.05 0.12 13.24
CA GLY A 134 7.38 -0.22 12.79
C GLY A 134 7.44 -1.46 11.91
N GLU A 135 6.62 -2.47 12.17
CA GLU A 135 6.58 -3.68 11.36
C GLU A 135 5.93 -3.44 9.98
N VAL A 136 4.85 -2.67 9.94
CA VAL A 136 4.23 -2.25 8.66
C VAL A 136 5.25 -1.48 7.82
N GLU A 137 5.97 -0.56 8.44
CA GLU A 137 6.99 0.22 7.74
C GLU A 137 8.19 -0.64 7.31
N ARG A 138 8.57 -1.62 8.11
CA ARG A 138 9.61 -2.59 7.73
C ARG A 138 9.22 -3.40 6.49
N GLN A 139 7.98 -3.88 6.41
CA GLN A 139 7.46 -4.60 5.24
C GLN A 139 7.45 -3.71 4.01
N LYS A 140 6.99 -2.47 4.16
CA LYS A 140 7.00 -1.45 3.11
C LYS A 140 8.43 -1.25 2.56
N GLN A 141 9.42 -1.10 3.44
CA GLN A 141 10.82 -0.96 3.08
C GLN A 141 11.39 -2.19 2.36
N GLN A 142 10.99 -3.37 2.76
CA GLN A 142 11.40 -4.61 2.10
C GLN A 142 10.85 -4.66 0.67
N THR A 143 9.58 -4.33 0.48
CA THR A 143 8.94 -4.26 -0.84
C THR A 143 9.65 -3.26 -1.74
N ILE A 144 9.95 -2.07 -1.24
CA ILE A 144 10.66 -1.02 -2.00
C ILE A 144 12.03 -1.51 -2.45
N LYS A 145 12.81 -2.07 -1.51
CA LYS A 145 14.14 -2.61 -1.83
C LYS A 145 14.07 -3.70 -2.88
N GLN A 146 13.10 -4.58 -2.79
CA GLN A 146 12.93 -5.68 -3.74
C GLN A 146 12.58 -5.15 -5.12
N LEU A 147 11.62 -4.23 -5.25
CA LEU A 147 11.26 -3.60 -6.52
C LEU A 147 12.44 -2.84 -7.16
N GLN A 148 13.27 -2.20 -6.33
CA GLN A 148 14.49 -1.53 -6.80
C GLN A 148 15.56 -2.53 -7.26
N GLN A 149 15.73 -3.64 -6.55
CA GLN A 149 16.65 -4.72 -6.94
C GLN A 149 16.25 -5.40 -8.24
N ASP A 150 14.94 -5.58 -8.44
CA ASP A 150 14.38 -6.15 -9.67
C ASP A 150 14.36 -5.15 -10.83
N GLY A 151 14.70 -3.88 -10.57
CA GLY A 151 14.78 -2.84 -11.60
C GLY A 151 13.43 -2.35 -12.14
N VAL A 152 12.32 -2.69 -11.47
CA VAL A 152 10.96 -2.35 -11.94
C VAL A 152 10.40 -1.06 -11.32
N TRP A 153 11.11 -0.45 -10.37
CA TRP A 153 10.64 0.66 -9.54
C TRP A 153 10.10 1.87 -10.32
N ASP A 154 10.75 2.25 -11.40
CA ASP A 154 10.40 3.45 -12.18
C ASP A 154 9.66 3.14 -13.49
N MET A 155 9.44 1.86 -13.82
CA MET A 155 8.93 1.45 -15.13
C MET A 155 7.61 2.13 -15.49
N ASN A 156 6.62 2.15 -14.59
CA ASN A 156 5.33 2.77 -14.90
C ASN A 156 5.40 4.30 -14.99
N ARG A 157 6.36 4.94 -14.31
CA ARG A 157 6.60 6.38 -14.43
C ARG A 157 7.20 6.78 -15.76
N GLU A 158 7.94 5.86 -16.38
CA GLU A 158 8.52 6.05 -17.71
C GLU A 158 7.51 5.82 -18.82
N VAL A 159 6.36 5.20 -18.52
CA VAL A 159 5.28 5.04 -19.50
C VAL A 159 4.73 6.41 -19.88
N PRO A 160 4.78 6.79 -21.18
CA PRO A 160 4.34 8.10 -21.61
C PRO A 160 2.82 8.25 -21.37
N MET A 161 2.45 9.29 -20.63
CA MET A 161 1.04 9.64 -20.45
C MET A 161 0.47 10.17 -21.78
N PRO A 162 -0.59 9.57 -22.34
CA PRO A 162 -1.23 10.08 -23.54
C PRO A 162 -1.63 11.55 -23.40
N ILE A 163 -1.54 12.30 -24.49
CA ILE A 163 -1.97 13.70 -24.50
C ILE A 163 -3.45 13.79 -24.11
N LEU A 164 -4.27 12.96 -24.72
CA LEU A 164 -5.70 12.86 -24.45
C LEU A 164 -5.97 11.57 -23.66
N VAL A 165 -6.51 11.73 -22.45
CA VAL A 165 -6.88 10.62 -21.56
C VAL A 165 -8.38 10.61 -21.41
N GLN A 166 -9.08 9.81 -22.22
CA GLN A 166 -10.54 9.72 -22.23
C GLN A 166 -11.07 8.34 -21.84
N ARG A 167 -10.34 7.26 -22.19
CA ARG A 167 -10.76 5.89 -21.96
C ARG A 167 -10.07 5.38 -20.70
N LEU A 168 -10.82 5.28 -19.61
CA LEU A 168 -10.32 4.94 -18.29
C LEU A 168 -10.77 3.55 -17.87
N ALA A 169 -9.82 2.69 -17.52
CA ALA A 169 -10.10 1.47 -16.77
C ALA A 169 -10.02 1.78 -15.28
N ILE A 170 -11.13 1.60 -14.56
CA ILE A 170 -11.21 1.95 -13.14
C ILE A 170 -11.20 0.68 -12.31
N VAL A 171 -10.23 0.53 -11.44
CA VAL A 171 -10.15 -0.56 -10.47
C VAL A 171 -10.68 -0.05 -9.13
N SER A 172 -11.88 -0.49 -8.75
CA SER A 172 -12.53 -0.09 -7.50
C SER A 172 -13.69 -1.03 -7.17
N SER A 173 -14.33 -0.83 -6.03
CA SER A 173 -15.60 -1.48 -5.72
C SER A 173 -16.76 -0.61 -6.16
N ALA A 174 -17.77 -1.21 -6.82
CA ALA A 174 -19.00 -0.53 -7.25
C ALA A 174 -19.76 0.14 -6.10
N THR A 175 -19.63 -0.40 -4.90
CA THR A 175 -20.28 0.13 -3.68
C THR A 175 -19.47 1.19 -2.96
N ALA A 176 -18.20 1.40 -3.34
CA ALA A 176 -17.32 2.34 -2.67
C ALA A 176 -17.80 3.79 -2.83
N ALA A 177 -17.81 4.53 -1.72
CA ALA A 177 -18.14 5.96 -1.75
C ALA A 177 -17.16 6.73 -2.66
N GLY A 178 -15.86 6.43 -2.57
CA GLY A 178 -14.85 7.07 -3.40
C GLY A 178 -15.04 6.88 -4.90
N TYR A 179 -15.57 5.74 -5.34
CA TYR A 179 -15.92 5.54 -6.75
C TYR A 179 -17.07 6.45 -7.19
N ARG A 180 -18.10 6.59 -6.34
CA ARG A 180 -19.22 7.50 -6.64
C ARG A 180 -18.76 8.95 -6.66
N ASP A 181 -17.95 9.36 -5.71
CA ASP A 181 -17.40 10.72 -5.64
C ASP A 181 -16.53 11.02 -6.84
N PHE A 182 -15.69 10.06 -7.27
CA PHE A 182 -14.91 10.14 -8.51
C PHE A 182 -15.78 10.33 -9.74
N CYS A 183 -16.82 9.51 -9.93
CA CYS A 183 -17.74 9.61 -11.07
C CYS A 183 -18.51 10.94 -11.07
N ASN A 184 -18.95 11.40 -9.89
CA ASN A 184 -19.64 12.68 -9.75
C ASN A 184 -18.74 13.85 -10.15
N GLU A 185 -17.50 13.85 -9.67
CA GLU A 185 -16.52 14.90 -9.99
C GLU A 185 -16.18 14.92 -11.47
N LEU A 186 -15.93 13.74 -12.09
CA LEU A 186 -15.72 13.66 -13.55
C LEU A 186 -16.91 14.18 -14.34
N SER A 187 -18.13 13.85 -13.91
CA SER A 187 -19.35 14.29 -14.58
C SER A 187 -19.56 15.79 -14.47
N SER A 188 -19.16 16.40 -13.34
CA SER A 188 -19.23 17.83 -13.12
C SER A 188 -18.26 18.64 -13.98
N GLY A 189 -17.16 18.01 -14.41
CA GLY A 189 -16.14 18.63 -15.24
C GLY A 189 -16.57 18.93 -16.69
N GLY A 190 -17.72 18.40 -17.15
CA GLY A 190 -18.27 18.68 -18.47
C GLY A 190 -17.57 18.01 -19.66
N TYR A 191 -16.57 17.17 -19.40
CA TYR A 191 -15.85 16.39 -20.42
C TYR A 191 -16.39 14.98 -20.56
N ALA A 192 -16.32 14.41 -21.76
CA ALA A 192 -16.79 13.06 -22.04
C ALA A 192 -15.67 12.03 -21.74
N PHE A 193 -15.70 11.45 -20.54
CA PHE A 193 -14.88 10.30 -20.18
C PHE A 193 -15.63 8.99 -20.40
N ARG A 194 -14.96 7.99 -20.94
CA ARG A 194 -15.42 6.61 -21.02
C ARG A 194 -14.79 5.83 -19.90
N CYS A 195 -15.55 5.55 -18.86
CA CYS A 195 -15.09 4.85 -17.68
C CYS A 195 -15.65 3.43 -17.69
N GLU A 196 -14.78 2.43 -17.65
CA GLU A 196 -15.18 1.04 -17.45
C GLU A 196 -14.71 0.60 -16.06
N LEU A 197 -15.63 0.08 -15.26
CA LEU A 197 -15.33 -0.39 -13.91
C LEU A 197 -14.92 -1.86 -13.94
N PHE A 198 -13.72 -2.15 -13.49
CA PHE A 198 -13.23 -3.48 -13.16
C PHE A 198 -13.43 -3.67 -11.67
N GLU A 199 -14.45 -4.45 -11.32
CA GLU A 199 -14.84 -4.58 -9.94
C GLU A 199 -13.78 -5.34 -9.15
N ALA A 200 -13.24 -4.69 -8.12
CA ALA A 200 -12.24 -5.26 -7.25
C ALA A 200 -12.54 -4.94 -5.78
N VAL A 201 -12.26 -5.92 -4.93
CA VAL A 201 -12.21 -5.68 -3.50
C VAL A 201 -10.93 -4.88 -3.21
N VAL A 202 -11.08 -3.65 -2.71
CA VAL A 202 -9.96 -2.73 -2.47
C VAL A 202 -9.59 -2.59 -0.99
N GLN A 203 -10.13 -3.48 -0.14
CA GLN A 203 -9.90 -3.50 1.31
C GLN A 203 -9.87 -4.93 1.85
N GLY A 204 -9.07 -5.16 2.90
CA GLY A 204 -8.98 -6.47 3.55
C GLY A 204 -8.07 -7.47 2.84
N ALA A 205 -8.06 -8.71 3.32
CA ALA A 205 -7.12 -9.74 2.89
C ALA A 205 -7.26 -10.18 1.42
N ALA A 206 -8.46 -10.06 0.84
CA ALA A 206 -8.71 -10.43 -0.56
C ALA A 206 -8.36 -9.31 -1.56
N ALA A 207 -7.98 -8.13 -1.08
CA ALA A 207 -7.78 -6.96 -1.93
C ALA A 207 -6.61 -7.16 -2.91
N GLU A 208 -5.49 -7.73 -2.46
CA GLU A 208 -4.33 -7.98 -3.31
C GLU A 208 -4.68 -8.84 -4.53
N GLU A 209 -5.31 -9.99 -4.30
CA GLU A 209 -5.66 -10.92 -5.38
C GLU A 209 -6.71 -10.34 -6.31
N SER A 210 -7.71 -9.65 -5.75
CA SER A 210 -8.78 -9.03 -6.52
C SER A 210 -8.28 -7.90 -7.42
N VAL A 211 -7.43 -7.01 -6.91
CA VAL A 211 -6.84 -5.92 -7.70
C VAL A 211 -5.89 -6.47 -8.76
N CYS A 212 -5.05 -7.47 -8.43
CA CYS A 212 -4.18 -8.12 -9.41
C CYS A 212 -4.97 -8.80 -10.53
N ALA A 213 -6.11 -9.44 -10.21
CA ALA A 213 -6.98 -10.05 -11.22
C ALA A 213 -7.60 -9.00 -12.14
N ALA A 214 -8.10 -7.89 -11.60
CA ALA A 214 -8.62 -6.78 -12.38
C ALA A 214 -7.54 -6.16 -13.29
N LEU A 215 -6.33 -5.96 -12.79
CA LEU A 215 -5.21 -5.48 -13.59
C LEU A 215 -4.84 -6.46 -14.72
N ALA A 216 -4.87 -7.77 -14.47
CA ALA A 216 -4.60 -8.78 -15.49
C ALA A 216 -5.68 -8.77 -16.60
N GLU A 217 -6.94 -8.54 -16.25
CA GLU A 217 -8.04 -8.40 -17.21
C GLU A 217 -7.88 -7.13 -18.06
N ILE A 218 -7.50 -6.01 -17.45
CA ILE A 218 -7.23 -4.76 -18.18
C ILE A 218 -6.03 -4.93 -19.11
N ALA A 219 -4.96 -5.60 -18.67
CA ALA A 219 -3.77 -5.84 -19.49
C ALA A 219 -4.08 -6.67 -20.75
N ALA A 220 -5.05 -7.58 -20.69
CA ALA A 220 -5.52 -8.32 -21.86
C ALA A 220 -6.27 -7.46 -22.88
N ARG A 221 -6.67 -6.25 -22.52
CA ARG A 221 -7.45 -5.29 -23.33
C ARG A 221 -6.77 -3.90 -23.33
N GLU A 222 -5.45 -3.85 -23.27
CA GLU A 222 -4.68 -2.60 -23.13
C GLU A 222 -4.98 -1.57 -24.22
N ASP A 223 -5.25 -2.00 -25.45
CA ASP A 223 -5.56 -1.12 -26.59
C ASP A 223 -6.89 -0.33 -26.43
N GLU A 224 -7.76 -0.76 -25.52
CA GLU A 224 -9.06 -0.13 -25.30
C GLU A 224 -8.99 1.06 -24.35
N PHE A 225 -7.90 1.21 -23.60
CA PHE A 225 -7.77 2.20 -22.53
C PHE A 225 -6.57 3.12 -22.75
N ASP A 226 -6.68 4.34 -22.21
CA ASP A 226 -5.62 5.35 -22.23
C ASP A 226 -4.83 5.38 -20.93
N ALA A 227 -5.49 5.03 -19.82
CA ALA A 227 -4.89 4.96 -18.48
C ALA A 227 -5.71 4.05 -17.57
N VAL A 228 -5.04 3.54 -16.53
CA VAL A 228 -5.69 2.80 -15.44
C VAL A 228 -5.79 3.68 -14.22
N VAL A 229 -6.94 3.66 -13.56
CA VAL A 229 -7.19 4.41 -12.33
C VAL A 229 -7.49 3.43 -11.20
N ILE A 230 -6.64 3.43 -10.18
CA ILE A 230 -6.86 2.63 -8.97
C ILE A 230 -7.32 3.58 -7.88
N ILE A 231 -8.58 3.44 -7.47
CA ILE A 231 -9.16 4.29 -6.44
C ILE A 231 -9.76 3.47 -5.31
N ARG A 232 -9.64 4.02 -4.12
CA ARG A 232 -10.19 3.46 -2.90
C ARG A 232 -11.17 4.45 -2.27
N GLY A 233 -12.27 3.94 -1.73
CA GLY A 233 -13.16 4.71 -0.84
C GLY A 233 -12.50 4.94 0.53
N GLY A 234 -13.08 5.81 1.34
CA GLY A 234 -12.63 6.06 2.71
C GLY A 234 -12.57 4.78 3.55
N GLY A 235 -11.54 4.65 4.38
CA GLY A 235 -11.29 3.51 5.26
C GLY A 235 -10.11 3.82 6.18
N SER A 236 -9.79 2.90 7.12
CA SER A 236 -8.67 3.09 8.05
C SER A 236 -7.30 3.00 7.35
N ALA A 237 -6.26 3.59 7.94
CA ALA A 237 -4.89 3.52 7.44
C ALA A 237 -4.38 2.07 7.26
N ASN A 238 -4.85 1.15 8.09
CA ASN A 238 -4.50 -0.27 8.00
C ASN A 238 -5.02 -0.97 6.74
N ASP A 239 -6.08 -0.45 6.13
CA ASP A 239 -6.61 -1.01 4.87
C ASP A 239 -5.69 -0.72 3.67
N LEU A 240 -4.62 0.07 3.89
CA LEU A 240 -3.59 0.36 2.88
C LEU A 240 -2.50 -0.72 2.79
N SER A 241 -2.44 -1.64 3.71
CA SER A 241 -1.39 -2.66 3.77
C SER A 241 -1.31 -3.53 2.51
N CYS A 242 -2.44 -3.83 1.87
CA CYS A 242 -2.48 -4.58 0.62
C CYS A 242 -1.76 -3.86 -0.53
N PHE A 243 -1.77 -2.51 -0.54
CA PHE A 243 -1.09 -1.68 -1.53
C PHE A 243 0.43 -1.53 -1.26
N ASN A 244 0.93 -2.16 -0.21
CA ASN A 244 2.35 -2.29 0.07
C ASN A 244 2.89 -3.69 -0.27
N SER A 245 2.05 -4.60 -0.78
CA SER A 245 2.48 -5.94 -1.15
C SER A 245 3.37 -5.89 -2.39
N TYR A 246 4.44 -6.71 -2.40
CA TYR A 246 5.36 -6.80 -3.52
C TYR A 246 4.63 -7.21 -4.81
N LYS A 247 3.75 -8.20 -4.73
CA LYS A 247 3.02 -8.73 -5.90
C LYS A 247 2.21 -7.64 -6.58
N LEU A 248 1.36 -6.93 -5.83
CA LEU A 248 0.54 -5.86 -6.38
C LEU A 248 1.38 -4.69 -6.91
N CYS A 249 2.39 -4.27 -6.15
CA CYS A 249 3.28 -3.18 -6.57
C CYS A 249 4.08 -3.53 -7.83
N SER A 250 4.49 -4.79 -7.98
CA SER A 250 5.17 -5.27 -9.18
C SER A 250 4.24 -5.27 -10.41
N TYR A 251 2.97 -5.65 -10.23
CA TYR A 251 1.96 -5.53 -11.29
C TYR A 251 1.74 -4.07 -11.72
N VAL A 252 1.62 -3.15 -10.75
CA VAL A 252 1.46 -1.72 -11.03
C VAL A 252 2.70 -1.13 -11.70
N ALA A 253 3.89 -1.47 -11.20
CA ALA A 253 5.15 -0.95 -11.72
C ALA A 253 5.42 -1.37 -13.18
N GLN A 254 5.06 -2.60 -13.54
CA GLN A 254 5.29 -3.17 -14.87
C GLN A 254 4.07 -3.03 -15.80
N PHE A 255 3.05 -2.28 -15.38
CA PHE A 255 1.83 -2.16 -16.17
C PHE A 255 2.11 -1.40 -17.48
N PRO A 256 1.59 -1.88 -18.64
CA PRO A 256 1.89 -1.27 -19.95
C PRO A 256 1.24 0.10 -20.14
N LEU A 257 0.14 0.37 -19.43
CA LEU A 257 -0.51 1.67 -19.44
C LEU A 257 -0.11 2.50 -18.21
N PRO A 258 -0.17 3.83 -18.29
CA PRO A 258 0.08 4.67 -17.12
C PRO A 258 -0.99 4.43 -16.05
N VAL A 259 -0.54 4.14 -14.83
CA VAL A 259 -1.40 3.92 -13.68
C VAL A 259 -1.51 5.19 -12.87
N ILE A 260 -2.74 5.59 -12.57
CA ILE A 260 -3.06 6.73 -11.73
C ILE A 260 -3.67 6.19 -10.44
N THR A 261 -3.13 6.54 -9.30
CA THR A 261 -3.64 6.10 -8.01
C THR A 261 -4.31 7.23 -7.24
N GLY A 262 -5.40 6.88 -6.55
CA GLY A 262 -6.10 7.74 -5.61
C GLY A 262 -6.45 6.95 -4.35
N ILE A 263 -5.42 6.37 -3.71
CA ILE A 263 -5.54 5.38 -2.64
C ILE A 263 -5.25 6.02 -1.28
N GLY A 264 -4.22 6.87 -1.21
CA GLY A 264 -3.64 7.39 0.02
C GLY A 264 -4.35 8.62 0.60
N HIS A 265 -3.87 9.03 1.77
CA HIS A 265 -4.18 10.30 2.44
C HIS A 265 -2.87 11.04 2.71
N ASP A 266 -2.95 12.30 3.17
CA ASP A 266 -1.79 13.18 3.40
C ASP A 266 -0.64 12.57 4.22
N LYS A 267 -0.94 11.57 5.06
CA LYS A 267 0.03 10.98 5.99
C LYS A 267 0.52 9.57 5.57
N ASP A 268 -0.18 8.90 4.64
CA ASP A 268 0.04 7.48 4.37
C ASP A 268 0.15 7.19 2.87
N THR A 269 1.33 7.38 2.29
CA THR A 269 1.61 7.01 0.91
C THR A 269 1.91 5.50 0.82
N SER A 270 1.18 4.78 0.00
CA SER A 270 1.44 3.35 -0.26
C SER A 270 2.60 3.14 -1.23
N VAL A 271 3.17 1.93 -1.27
CA VAL A 271 4.20 1.58 -2.27
C VAL A 271 3.61 1.58 -3.67
N ALA A 272 2.35 1.20 -3.83
CA ALA A 272 1.65 1.28 -5.11
C ALA A 272 1.57 2.73 -5.63
N ASP A 273 1.32 3.71 -4.76
CA ASP A 273 1.39 5.13 -5.13
C ASP A 273 2.80 5.55 -5.57
N MET A 274 3.82 5.01 -4.91
CA MET A 274 5.21 5.34 -5.22
C MET A 274 5.68 4.82 -6.58
N VAL A 275 5.17 3.72 -7.07
CA VAL A 275 5.55 3.12 -8.36
C VAL A 275 4.62 3.52 -9.51
N ALA A 276 3.43 4.05 -9.22
CA ALA A 276 2.48 4.52 -10.21
C ALA A 276 3.00 5.74 -11.00
N ALA A 277 2.51 5.92 -12.21
CA ALA A 277 2.84 7.07 -13.07
C ALA A 277 2.40 8.39 -12.41
N VAL A 278 1.22 8.41 -11.80
CA VAL A 278 0.67 9.56 -11.09
C VAL A 278 0.03 9.08 -9.79
N ALA A 279 0.42 9.68 -8.67
CA ALA A 279 -0.18 9.41 -7.37
C ALA A 279 -0.88 10.65 -6.83
N LEU A 280 -2.14 10.50 -6.48
CA LEU A 280 -2.98 11.55 -5.93
C LEU A 280 -3.62 11.09 -4.61
N LYS A 281 -4.02 12.04 -3.78
CA LYS A 281 -4.42 11.76 -2.40
C LYS A 281 -5.81 11.14 -2.26
N THR A 282 -6.71 11.44 -3.18
CA THR A 282 -8.11 11.02 -3.09
C THR A 282 -8.69 10.71 -4.46
N PRO A 283 -9.77 9.91 -4.53
CA PRO A 283 -10.49 9.70 -5.78
C PRO A 283 -10.97 11.00 -6.45
N THR A 284 -11.44 11.95 -5.66
CA THR A 284 -11.85 13.28 -6.16
C THR A 284 -10.68 14.08 -6.71
N ALA A 285 -9.50 13.99 -6.08
CA ALA A 285 -8.29 14.62 -6.61
C ALA A 285 -7.86 13.99 -7.95
N VAL A 286 -8.04 12.69 -8.13
CA VAL A 286 -7.80 12.02 -9.42
C VAL A 286 -8.75 12.55 -10.48
N ALA A 287 -10.05 12.63 -10.16
CA ALA A 287 -11.04 13.17 -11.08
C ALA A 287 -10.74 14.63 -11.46
N GLY A 288 -10.44 15.48 -10.45
CA GLY A 288 -10.05 16.88 -10.68
C GLY A 288 -8.80 16.99 -11.58
N TRP A 289 -7.77 16.17 -11.32
CA TRP A 289 -6.56 16.16 -12.15
C TRP A 289 -6.85 15.78 -13.61
N LEU A 290 -7.73 14.78 -13.83
CA LEU A 290 -8.16 14.37 -15.18
C LEU A 290 -8.94 15.50 -15.87
N VAL A 291 -9.85 16.14 -15.15
CA VAL A 291 -10.63 17.30 -15.65
C VAL A 291 -9.71 18.46 -15.99
N ASP A 292 -8.78 18.81 -15.10
CA ASP A 292 -7.80 19.89 -15.32
C ASP A 292 -6.93 19.61 -16.54
N ARG A 293 -6.51 18.36 -16.72
CA ARG A 293 -5.73 17.95 -17.90
C ARG A 293 -6.55 18.12 -19.19
N MET A 294 -7.83 17.75 -19.18
CA MET A 294 -8.72 17.97 -20.31
C MET A 294 -8.93 19.46 -20.57
N ALA A 295 -9.14 20.27 -19.52
CA ALA A 295 -9.28 21.71 -19.62
C ALA A 295 -8.02 22.38 -20.22
N GLN A 296 -6.83 21.90 -19.85
CA GLN A 296 -5.56 22.37 -20.44
C GLN A 296 -5.49 22.07 -21.95
N ILE A 297 -5.93 20.86 -22.34
CA ILE A 297 -5.95 20.48 -23.76
C ILE A 297 -6.99 21.30 -24.52
N ASP A 298 -8.16 21.49 -23.94
CA ASP A 298 -9.25 22.29 -24.53
C ASP A 298 -8.79 23.74 -24.73
N THR A 299 -8.18 24.33 -23.70
CA THR A 299 -7.57 25.66 -23.77
C THR A 299 -6.47 25.73 -24.85
N TRP A 300 -5.63 24.70 -24.92
CA TRP A 300 -4.58 24.62 -25.94
C TRP A 300 -5.17 24.49 -27.36
N LEU A 301 -6.25 23.72 -27.51
CA LEU A 301 -6.98 23.59 -28.79
C LEU A 301 -7.65 24.90 -29.18
N ASP A 302 -8.32 25.56 -28.23
CA ASP A 302 -8.94 26.86 -28.46
C ASP A 302 -7.91 27.94 -28.82
N ASP A 303 -6.80 27.98 -28.10
CA ASP A 303 -5.71 28.92 -28.43
C ASP A 303 -5.06 28.60 -29.76
N SER A 304 -4.91 27.32 -30.09
CA SER A 304 -4.44 26.85 -31.38
C SER A 304 -5.41 27.21 -32.51
N ALA A 305 -6.71 27.00 -32.26
CA ALA A 305 -7.78 27.38 -33.21
C ALA A 305 -7.86 28.90 -33.42
N LYS A 306 -7.78 29.69 -32.33
CA LYS A 306 -7.72 31.15 -32.39
C LYS A 306 -6.48 31.62 -33.18
N ARG A 307 -5.30 31.04 -32.84
CA ARG A 307 -4.05 31.33 -33.57
C ARG A 307 -4.14 30.98 -35.06
N LEU A 308 -4.76 29.80 -35.36
CA LEU A 308 -5.02 29.40 -36.74
C LEU A 308 -5.99 30.37 -37.44
N SER A 309 -7.05 30.78 -36.77
CA SER A 309 -8.03 31.75 -37.26
C SER A 309 -7.41 33.13 -37.46
N GLU A 310 -6.63 33.58 -36.45
CA GLU A 310 -5.89 34.85 -36.53
C GLU A 310 -4.84 34.81 -37.65
N LEU A 311 -4.10 33.67 -37.73
CA LEU A 311 -3.12 33.45 -38.81
C LEU A 311 -3.80 33.38 -40.19
N ALA A 312 -4.93 32.69 -40.31
CA ALA A 312 -5.70 32.59 -41.54
C ALA A 312 -6.27 33.94 -41.95
N THR A 313 -6.84 34.69 -40.98
CA THR A 313 -7.37 36.04 -41.20
C THR A 313 -6.24 37.02 -41.58
N LYS A 314 -5.15 36.93 -40.83
CA LYS A 314 -3.96 37.72 -41.12
C LYS A 314 -3.35 37.33 -42.46
N TYR A 315 -3.26 36.03 -42.75
CA TYR A 315 -2.78 35.53 -44.01
C TYR A 315 -3.62 36.03 -45.21
N THR A 316 -4.95 35.91 -45.08
CA THR A 316 -5.87 36.39 -46.15
C THR A 316 -5.79 37.91 -46.32
N HIS A 317 -5.68 38.63 -45.19
CA HIS A 317 -5.48 40.06 -45.21
C HIS A 317 -4.12 40.47 -45.85
N ASP A 318 -3.04 39.80 -45.43
CA ASP A 318 -1.69 40.03 -45.94
C ASP A 318 -1.59 39.64 -47.42
N GLU A 319 -2.26 38.55 -47.85
CA GLU A 319 -2.33 38.19 -49.28
C GLU A 319 -3.15 39.19 -50.11
N MET A 320 -4.23 39.71 -49.52
CA MET A 320 -5.05 40.74 -50.14
C MET A 320 -4.26 42.06 -50.30
N MET A 321 -3.54 42.44 -49.21
CA MET A 321 -2.61 43.58 -49.23
C MET A 321 -1.39 43.34 -50.14
N ARG A 322 -1.00 42.07 -50.28
CA ARG A 322 0.08 41.67 -51.19
C ARG A 322 -0.34 41.72 -52.64
N LEU A 323 -1.58 41.30 -52.94
CA LEU A 323 -2.16 41.47 -54.29
C LEU A 323 -2.22 42.94 -54.69
N ASP A 324 -2.58 43.84 -53.76
CA ASP A 324 -2.59 45.30 -54.00
C ASP A 324 -1.19 45.91 -54.10
N ARG A 325 -0.20 45.28 -53.41
CA ARG A 325 1.22 45.75 -53.47
C ARG A 325 2.10 44.96 -54.42
N PHE A 326 1.55 43.91 -55.08
CA PHE A 326 2.32 42.96 -55.87
C PHE A 326 3.06 43.62 -57.04
N ALA A 327 2.65 44.81 -57.49
CA ALA A 327 3.32 45.57 -58.48
C ALA A 327 4.59 46.38 -58.02
N ALA A 328 4.72 46.54 -56.67
CA ALA A 328 5.77 47.43 -56.14
C ALA A 328 6.93 46.77 -55.41
N ASP A 329 6.71 45.58 -54.68
CA ASP A 329 7.76 45.15 -53.74
C ASP A 329 7.79 43.68 -53.40
N LEU A 330 7.89 42.78 -54.37
CA LEU A 330 7.83 41.33 -54.25
C LEU A 330 8.97 40.69 -53.40
N GLY A 331 10.14 41.29 -53.43
CA GLY A 331 11.33 40.71 -52.78
C GLY A 331 11.42 40.97 -51.26
N HIS A 332 10.99 42.09 -50.80
CA HIS A 332 11.19 42.52 -49.41
C HIS A 332 10.20 41.89 -48.45
N GLN A 333 8.97 41.66 -48.86
CA GLN A 333 7.92 41.08 -48.01
C GLN A 333 8.10 39.59 -47.78
N ALA A 334 8.71 38.83 -48.69
CA ALA A 334 8.99 37.41 -48.50
C ALA A 334 10.03 37.16 -47.37
N LEU A 335 11.06 37.98 -47.32
CA LEU A 335 12.13 37.89 -46.32
C LEU A 335 11.63 38.19 -44.89
N VAL A 336 10.84 39.25 -44.74
CA VAL A 336 10.26 39.64 -43.44
C VAL A 336 9.31 38.58 -42.88
N ARG A 337 8.67 37.86 -43.77
CA ARG A 337 7.70 36.79 -43.37
C ARG A 337 8.37 35.53 -42.88
N VAL A 338 9.49 35.13 -43.51
CA VAL A 338 10.30 33.99 -43.11
C VAL A 338 10.93 34.23 -41.72
N GLU A 339 11.41 35.45 -41.48
CA GLU A 339 12.04 35.81 -40.21
C GLU A 339 11.05 35.81 -39.03
N ARG A 340 9.81 36.30 -39.24
CA ARG A 340 8.74 36.24 -38.20
C ARG A 340 8.31 34.82 -37.83
N ALA A 341 8.22 33.93 -38.84
CA ALA A 341 7.90 32.53 -38.60
C ALA A 341 9.03 31.83 -37.83
N ARG A 342 10.28 32.17 -38.11
CA ARG A 342 11.44 31.61 -37.40
C ARG A 342 11.49 32.05 -35.94
N SER A 343 11.28 33.31 -35.66
CA SER A 343 11.22 33.87 -34.30
C SER A 343 10.08 33.30 -33.49
N HIS A 344 8.94 32.98 -34.13
CA HIS A 344 7.80 32.36 -33.47
C HIS A 344 8.08 30.87 -33.11
N LEU A 345 8.77 30.16 -34.02
CA LEU A 345 9.22 28.77 -33.78
C LEU A 345 10.23 28.71 -32.64
N ASP A 346 11.17 29.63 -32.57
CA ASP A 346 12.17 29.68 -31.51
C ASP A 346 11.51 29.95 -30.14
N MET A 347 10.54 30.85 -30.05
CA MET A 347 9.79 31.16 -28.84
C MET A 347 8.92 29.98 -28.39
N CYS A 348 8.30 29.25 -29.31
CA CYS A 348 7.55 28.03 -28.99
C CYS A 348 8.49 26.91 -28.49
N GLY A 349 9.70 26.80 -29.05
CA GLY A 349 10.73 25.86 -28.60
C GLY A 349 11.17 26.09 -27.16
N GLU A 350 11.43 27.36 -26.79
CA GLU A 350 11.83 27.70 -25.40
C GLU A 350 10.73 27.44 -24.37
N VAL A 351 9.49 27.75 -24.69
CA VAL A 351 8.35 27.47 -23.78
C VAL A 351 8.13 25.96 -23.57
N LEU A 352 8.29 25.20 -24.65
CA LEU A 352 8.16 23.73 -24.58
C LEU A 352 9.29 23.10 -23.74
N ALA A 353 10.53 23.53 -23.97
CA ALA A 353 11.68 23.05 -23.23
C ALA A 353 11.57 23.38 -21.74
N SER A 354 11.24 24.61 -21.39
CA SER A 354 11.10 25.01 -19.97
C SER A 354 9.94 24.33 -19.23
N SER A 355 8.91 23.89 -19.94
CA SER A 355 7.78 23.16 -19.36
C SER A 355 8.14 21.70 -19.06
N ALA A 356 8.92 21.08 -19.94
CA ALA A 356 9.40 19.70 -19.76
C ALA A 356 10.41 19.62 -18.61
N GLU A 357 11.35 20.56 -18.50
CA GLU A 357 12.31 20.61 -17.40
C GLU A 357 11.61 20.74 -16.04
N ARG A 358 10.65 21.65 -15.90
CA ARG A 358 9.88 21.83 -14.67
C ARG A 358 9.06 20.62 -14.27
N ALA A 359 8.58 19.83 -15.23
CA ALA A 359 7.87 18.57 -14.95
C ALA A 359 8.81 17.50 -14.40
N VAL A 360 10.01 17.39 -14.99
CA VAL A 360 11.04 16.43 -14.54
C VAL A 360 11.57 16.80 -13.15
N GLU A 361 11.84 18.07 -12.89
CA GLU A 361 12.32 18.53 -11.59
C GLU A 361 11.30 18.28 -10.46
N ARG A 362 10.00 18.49 -10.70
CA ARG A 362 8.94 18.16 -9.74
C ARG A 362 8.90 16.67 -9.41
N GLN A 363 9.08 15.82 -10.41
CA GLN A 363 9.11 14.37 -10.18
C GLN A 363 10.36 13.93 -9.40
N ARG A 364 11.51 14.52 -9.69
CA ARG A 364 12.75 14.25 -8.94
C ARG A 364 12.66 14.70 -7.49
N ALA A 365 12.08 15.87 -7.21
CA ALA A 365 11.89 16.38 -5.87
C ALA A 365 10.92 15.48 -5.06
N TRP A 366 9.86 15.01 -5.72
CA TRP A 366 8.92 14.08 -5.08
C TRP A 366 9.58 12.72 -4.74
N LEU A 367 10.42 12.19 -5.65
CA LEU A 367 11.21 10.97 -5.42
C LEU A 367 12.16 11.12 -4.22
N ALA A 368 12.89 12.23 -4.17
CA ALA A 368 13.80 12.50 -3.05
C ALA A 368 13.07 12.57 -1.71
N MET A 369 11.89 13.20 -1.68
CA MET A 369 11.05 13.26 -0.47
C MET A 369 10.51 11.88 -0.06
N ALA A 370 10.13 11.05 -1.03
CA ALA A 370 9.71 9.69 -0.78
C ALA A 370 10.85 8.82 -0.23
N GLU A 371 12.06 8.93 -0.80
CA GLU A 371 13.27 8.27 -0.30
C GLU A 371 13.59 8.68 1.15
N GLU A 372 13.50 9.96 1.48
CA GLU A 372 13.74 10.49 2.82
C GLU A 372 12.75 9.94 3.85
N VAL A 373 11.45 9.87 3.49
CA VAL A 373 10.40 9.27 4.34
C VAL A 373 10.64 7.76 4.53
N ILE A 374 11.13 7.09 3.51
CA ILE A 374 11.48 5.66 3.50
C ILE A 374 12.67 5.39 4.45
N GLU A 375 13.73 6.18 4.35
CA GLU A 375 14.90 6.05 5.21
C GLU A 375 14.58 6.36 6.68
N ALA A 376 13.75 7.39 6.94
CA ALA A 376 13.35 7.80 8.28
C ALA A 376 12.55 6.73 9.05
N ARG A 377 11.91 5.80 8.33
CA ARG A 377 11.01 4.77 8.90
C ARG A 377 11.58 3.34 8.82
N SER A 378 12.89 3.20 8.74
CA SER A 378 13.56 1.90 8.61
C SER A 378 13.30 0.97 9.81
N PRO A 379 12.89 -0.26 9.55
CA PRO A 379 12.67 -1.28 10.58
C PRO A 379 13.90 -1.56 11.45
N LYS A 380 15.08 -1.39 10.88
CA LYS A 380 16.35 -1.55 11.62
C LYS A 380 16.48 -0.58 12.79
N GLN A 381 15.88 0.62 12.70
CA GLN A 381 15.91 1.57 13.82
C GLN A 381 15.04 1.12 14.99
N ILE A 382 13.93 0.45 14.71
CA ILE A 382 13.01 -0.04 15.75
C ILE A 382 13.63 -1.18 16.53
N LEU A 383 14.31 -2.09 15.85
CA LEU A 383 15.10 -3.13 16.53
C LEU A 383 16.26 -2.54 17.36
N ARG A 384 16.84 -1.40 16.95
CA ARG A 384 17.87 -0.68 17.73
C ARG A 384 17.33 -0.01 19.00
N LEU A 385 16.03 0.31 19.05
CA LEU A 385 15.38 0.83 20.26
C LEU A 385 15.16 -0.22 21.34
N GLY A 386 15.66 -1.46 21.13
CA GLY A 386 15.59 -2.52 22.12
C GLY A 386 14.42 -3.48 21.96
N PHE A 387 13.65 -3.36 20.87
CA PHE A 387 12.65 -4.37 20.53
C PHE A 387 13.31 -5.60 19.93
N ALA A 388 12.73 -6.75 20.19
CA ALA A 388 13.19 -8.02 19.66
C ALA A 388 12.02 -8.83 19.09
N VAL A 389 12.28 -9.58 18.04
CA VAL A 389 11.33 -10.56 17.51
C VAL A 389 11.64 -11.91 18.09
N VAL A 390 10.70 -12.47 18.83
CA VAL A 390 10.83 -13.80 19.40
C VAL A 390 10.16 -14.81 18.49
N ARG A 391 10.90 -15.88 18.13
CA ARG A 391 10.42 -16.94 17.23
C ARG A 391 10.54 -18.30 17.89
N SER A 392 9.55 -19.16 17.74
CA SER A 392 9.62 -20.59 18.03
C SER A 392 9.39 -21.37 16.75
N GLY A 393 10.32 -22.26 16.39
CA GLY A 393 10.24 -23.04 15.17
C GLY A 393 10.11 -22.23 13.87
N GLY A 394 10.64 -20.98 13.84
CA GLY A 394 10.63 -20.09 12.67
C GLY A 394 9.45 -19.12 12.58
N LYS A 395 8.46 -19.19 13.46
CA LYS A 395 7.33 -18.28 13.56
C LYS A 395 7.45 -17.34 14.74
N ALA A 396 7.04 -16.06 14.56
CA ALA A 396 7.04 -15.09 15.66
C ALA A 396 5.98 -15.43 16.70
N ILE A 397 6.33 -15.49 17.96
CA ILE A 397 5.43 -15.70 19.08
C ILE A 397 4.77 -14.36 19.40
N LEU A 398 3.46 -14.33 19.42
CA LEU A 398 2.73 -13.10 19.60
C LEU A 398 1.98 -13.05 20.95
N SER A 399 1.92 -14.17 21.64
CA SER A 399 1.27 -14.28 22.93
C SER A 399 2.03 -15.25 23.81
N ALA A 400 2.12 -14.98 25.11
CA ALA A 400 2.79 -15.86 26.05
C ALA A 400 2.14 -17.25 26.13
N GLU A 401 0.88 -17.41 25.72
CA GLU A 401 0.18 -18.70 25.65
C GLU A 401 0.67 -19.61 24.53
N GLU A 402 1.39 -19.06 23.54
CA GLU A 402 1.99 -19.84 22.47
C GLU A 402 3.31 -20.48 22.88
N ALA A 403 3.87 -19.99 23.97
CA ALA A 403 5.14 -20.43 24.49
C ALA A 403 4.96 -21.52 25.56
N LYS A 404 5.50 -22.70 25.29
CA LYS A 404 5.47 -23.82 26.26
C LYS A 404 6.85 -23.92 26.94
N VAL A 405 6.83 -24.28 28.22
CA VAL A 405 8.06 -24.60 28.93
C VAL A 405 8.81 -25.71 28.20
N GLY A 406 10.08 -25.51 27.91
CA GLY A 406 10.91 -26.41 27.12
C GLY A 406 11.04 -26.03 25.62
N ASP A 407 10.29 -25.03 25.15
CA ASP A 407 10.43 -24.59 23.76
C ASP A 407 11.71 -23.77 23.57
N ARG A 408 12.42 -24.09 22.51
CA ARG A 408 13.55 -23.26 22.07
C ARG A 408 13.06 -22.10 21.25
N ILE A 409 13.32 -20.92 21.73
CA ILE A 409 12.99 -19.67 21.07
C ILE A 409 14.24 -19.00 20.50
N THR A 410 14.10 -18.42 19.34
CA THR A 410 15.11 -17.56 18.74
C THR A 410 14.65 -16.12 18.93
N ILE A 411 15.48 -15.31 19.54
CA ILE A 411 15.25 -13.88 19.75
C ILE A 411 16.12 -13.14 18.74
N GLU A 412 15.48 -12.53 17.78
CA GLU A 412 16.11 -11.71 16.75
C GLU A 412 16.23 -10.27 17.27
N LEU A 413 17.46 -9.79 17.39
CA LEU A 413 17.82 -8.46 17.85
C LEU A 413 18.30 -7.61 16.67
N SER A 414 18.58 -6.33 16.92
CA SER A 414 19.15 -5.42 15.91
C SER A 414 20.47 -5.89 15.31
N GLN A 415 21.23 -6.70 16.04
CA GLN A 415 22.47 -7.34 15.60
C GLN A 415 22.49 -8.77 16.13
N GLY A 416 22.19 -9.72 15.23
CA GLY A 416 22.26 -11.15 15.54
C GLY A 416 21.01 -11.71 16.20
N GLU A 417 21.06 -13.01 16.36
CA GLU A 417 20.01 -13.81 16.98
C GLU A 417 20.58 -14.51 18.21
N CYS A 418 19.80 -14.61 19.25
CA CYS A 418 20.14 -15.45 20.40
C CYS A 418 19.06 -16.53 20.56
N GLN A 419 19.53 -17.71 20.92
CA GLN A 419 18.61 -18.80 21.27
C GLN A 419 18.42 -18.83 22.77
N ALA A 420 17.19 -18.95 23.20
CA ALA A 420 16.82 -19.14 24.58
C ALA A 420 15.86 -20.33 24.69
N GLU A 421 15.81 -20.92 25.84
CA GLU A 421 14.86 -21.97 26.17
C GLU A 421 13.92 -21.43 27.25
N ILE A 422 12.66 -21.66 27.10
CA ILE A 422 11.68 -21.24 28.08
C ILE A 422 11.78 -22.19 29.26
N VAL A 423 12.28 -21.68 30.38
CA VAL A 423 12.62 -22.51 31.55
C VAL A 423 11.53 -22.41 32.59
N GLU A 424 10.82 -21.32 32.68
CA GLU A 424 9.70 -21.06 33.61
C GLU A 424 8.80 -19.93 33.14
#